data_9a0d8af1eb017e7da1c427f5d59f9e7f
#
_entry.id   9a0d8af1eb017e7da1c427f5d59f9e7f
#
_cell.length_a   1.000
_cell.length_b   1.000
_cell.length_c   1.000
_cell.angle_alpha   90.00
_cell.angle_beta   90.00
_cell.angle_gamma   90.00
#
_symmetry.space_group_name_H-M   'P 1'
#
loop_
_entity.id
_entity.type
_entity.pdbx_description
1 polymer ?
#
loop_
_entity_poly.entity_id
_entity_poly.type
_entity_poly.pdbx_seq_one_letter_code
_entity_poly.pdbx_strand_id
1 'polypeptide(L)'
;MSENRAEVLAGLAVVAVAAGFMLWAGSGSRLAPTGASYPLEAAFRSVEGVSVGTDVRLAGVKIGTVSAIALDPKSYFAKTTLALDPGVQIPDDSVAIVASEGLMGGAYIEIVPGGSLDTLAAGAEITDTQGAVSVLSLMMKFAGGGAAPAAQEGAQ
;
A
#
# COMPACT_ATOMS: atom_id res chain seq x y z
N MET A 1 3.86 -14.20 -58.72
CA MET A 1 2.88 -14.50 -57.67
C MET A 1 3.47 -15.08 -56.39
N SER A 2 4.79 -15.20 -56.24
CA SER A 2 5.45 -15.74 -55.02
C SER A 2 5.93 -14.65 -54.05
N GLU A 3 6.15 -13.42 -54.52
CA GLU A 3 6.66 -12.32 -53.67
C GLU A 3 5.67 -11.86 -52.62
N ASN A 4 4.38 -11.77 -52.95
CA ASN A 4 3.36 -11.34 -51.95
C ASN A 4 3.17 -12.34 -50.81
N ARG A 5 3.53 -13.62 -51.00
CA ARG A 5 3.41 -14.63 -49.92
C ARG A 5 4.52 -14.45 -48.89
N ALA A 6 5.71 -14.07 -49.30
CA ALA A 6 6.82 -13.83 -48.40
C ALA A 6 6.58 -12.58 -47.51
N GLU A 7 6.03 -11.54 -48.08
CA GLU A 7 5.67 -10.30 -47.35
C GLU A 7 4.55 -10.54 -46.35
N VAL A 8 3.52 -11.29 -46.75
CA VAL A 8 2.41 -11.67 -45.84
C VAL A 8 2.90 -12.57 -44.69
N LEU A 9 3.78 -13.52 -44.96
CA LEU A 9 4.37 -14.38 -43.95
C LEU A 9 5.26 -13.59 -42.98
N ALA A 10 6.04 -12.63 -43.48
CA ALA A 10 6.86 -11.75 -42.67
C ALA A 10 5.98 -10.86 -41.76
N GLY A 11 4.91 -10.29 -42.30
CA GLY A 11 3.96 -9.48 -41.51
C GLY A 11 3.27 -10.30 -40.42
N LEU A 12 2.85 -11.54 -40.77
CA LEU A 12 2.20 -12.44 -39.79
C LEU A 12 3.16 -12.85 -38.68
N ALA A 13 4.44 -13.09 -39.00
CA ALA A 13 5.47 -13.41 -38.00
C ALA A 13 5.69 -12.26 -37.01
N VAL A 14 5.76 -11.01 -37.50
CA VAL A 14 5.90 -9.82 -36.62
C VAL A 14 4.71 -9.66 -35.69
N VAL A 15 3.48 -9.84 -36.23
CA VAL A 15 2.26 -9.76 -35.40
C VAL A 15 2.24 -10.87 -34.35
N ALA A 16 2.62 -12.11 -34.70
CA ALA A 16 2.69 -13.22 -33.77
C ALA A 16 3.71 -12.98 -32.65
N VAL A 17 4.88 -12.44 -32.97
CA VAL A 17 5.92 -12.07 -31.98
C VAL A 17 5.42 -10.95 -31.08
N ALA A 18 4.79 -9.91 -31.63
CA ALA A 18 4.25 -8.81 -30.85
C ALA A 18 3.13 -9.27 -29.89
N ALA A 19 2.22 -10.12 -30.36
CA ALA A 19 1.17 -10.71 -29.53
C ALA A 19 1.75 -11.61 -28.45
N GLY A 20 2.73 -12.43 -28.77
CA GLY A 20 3.44 -13.28 -27.80
C GLY A 20 4.15 -12.45 -26.72
N PHE A 21 4.79 -11.36 -27.12
CA PHE A 21 5.44 -10.43 -26.18
C PHE A 21 4.42 -9.72 -25.30
N MET A 22 3.27 -9.30 -25.84
CA MET A 22 2.19 -8.68 -25.06
C MET A 22 1.61 -9.64 -24.01
N LEU A 23 1.40 -10.89 -24.39
CA LEU A 23 0.93 -11.94 -23.46
C LEU A 23 2.00 -12.24 -22.39
N TRP A 24 3.26 -12.32 -22.78
CA TRP A 24 4.38 -12.54 -21.86
C TRP A 24 4.58 -11.36 -20.91
N ALA A 25 4.57 -10.11 -21.41
CA ALA A 25 4.68 -8.91 -20.59
C ALA A 25 3.48 -8.72 -19.65
N GLY A 26 2.28 -9.05 -20.09
CA GLY A 26 1.07 -9.02 -19.26
C GLY A 26 1.06 -10.10 -18.16
N SER A 27 1.73 -11.22 -18.37
CA SER A 27 1.87 -12.27 -17.36
C SER A 27 2.99 -11.97 -16.35
N GLY A 28 3.97 -11.14 -16.70
CA GLY A 28 5.11 -10.77 -15.85
C GLY A 28 4.78 -9.86 -14.67
N SER A 29 3.58 -9.26 -14.65
CA SER A 29 3.15 -8.38 -13.54
C SER A 29 2.70 -9.15 -12.28
N ARG A 30 2.70 -10.48 -12.32
CA ARG A 30 2.42 -11.34 -11.17
C ARG A 30 3.72 -11.93 -10.62
N LEU A 31 4.68 -11.09 -10.30
CA LEU A 31 5.66 -11.43 -9.30
C LEU A 31 4.94 -11.39 -7.93
N ALA A 32 3.99 -12.29 -7.74
CA ALA A 32 3.62 -12.70 -6.40
C ALA A 32 4.92 -13.20 -5.75
N PRO A 33 5.25 -12.75 -4.53
CA PRO A 33 6.39 -13.32 -3.82
C PRO A 33 6.19 -14.83 -3.80
N THR A 34 7.15 -15.56 -4.38
CA THR A 34 7.16 -17.02 -4.51
C THR A 34 7.50 -17.70 -3.16
N GLY A 35 7.19 -17.06 -2.06
CA GLY A 35 7.24 -17.58 -0.71
C GLY A 35 5.83 -17.62 -0.12
N ALA A 36 5.55 -18.62 0.69
CA ALA A 36 4.34 -18.63 1.49
C ALA A 36 4.30 -17.35 2.33
N SER A 37 3.48 -16.37 1.94
CA SER A 37 3.23 -15.18 2.76
C SER A 37 2.14 -15.49 3.77
N TYR A 38 2.22 -14.93 4.96
CA TYR A 38 1.12 -15.00 5.92
C TYR A 38 0.37 -13.67 5.97
N PRO A 39 -0.98 -13.71 6.03
CA PRO A 39 -1.78 -12.51 6.09
C PRO A 39 -1.81 -11.95 7.52
N LEU A 40 -1.73 -10.62 7.66
CA LEU A 40 -2.17 -9.87 8.83
C LEU A 40 -3.21 -8.85 8.40
N GLU A 41 -4.11 -8.48 9.30
CA GLU A 41 -5.10 -7.43 9.06
C GLU A 41 -4.71 -6.16 9.82
N ALA A 42 -5.07 -5.00 9.27
CA ALA A 42 -4.92 -3.72 9.94
C ALA A 42 -6.05 -2.78 9.49
N ALA A 43 -6.69 -2.11 10.44
CA ALA A 43 -7.78 -1.18 10.17
C ALA A 43 -7.32 0.26 10.37
N PHE A 44 -7.31 1.05 9.30
CA PHE A 44 -6.86 2.44 9.30
C PHE A 44 -8.04 3.41 9.15
N ARG A 45 -7.93 4.56 9.78
CA ARG A 45 -8.88 5.66 9.58
C ARG A 45 -8.71 6.31 8.20
N SER A 46 -7.52 6.29 7.64
CA SER A 46 -7.21 6.79 6.30
C SER A 46 -6.03 6.01 5.72
N VAL A 47 -6.17 5.57 4.48
CA VAL A 47 -5.11 4.90 3.70
C VAL A 47 -4.76 5.71 2.44
N GLU A 48 -4.77 7.04 2.56
CA GLU A 48 -4.46 7.93 1.44
C GLU A 48 -3.08 7.59 0.85
N GLY A 49 -3.05 7.36 -0.47
CA GLY A 49 -1.85 6.98 -1.20
C GLY A 49 -1.49 5.49 -1.15
N VAL A 50 -2.16 4.67 -0.33
CA VAL A 50 -1.96 3.22 -0.27
C VAL A 50 -2.84 2.52 -1.29
N SER A 51 -2.29 1.55 -2.00
CA SER A 51 -2.98 0.69 -2.97
C SER A 51 -2.55 -0.76 -2.80
N VAL A 52 -3.25 -1.68 -3.45
CA VAL A 52 -2.81 -3.07 -3.53
C VAL A 52 -1.45 -3.14 -4.20
N GLY A 53 -0.50 -3.83 -3.59
CA GLY A 53 0.90 -3.87 -4.02
C GLY A 53 1.81 -2.86 -3.32
N THR A 54 1.25 -1.94 -2.50
CA THR A 54 2.05 -1.02 -1.67
C THR A 54 2.97 -1.81 -0.72
N ASP A 55 4.18 -1.33 -0.56
CA ASP A 55 5.18 -1.97 0.30
C ASP A 55 4.80 -1.90 1.77
N VAL A 56 5.04 -2.99 2.48
CA VAL A 56 5.06 -3.06 3.94
C VAL A 56 6.50 -3.15 4.38
N ARG A 57 6.90 -2.24 5.27
CA ARG A 57 8.30 -2.12 5.73
C ARG A 57 8.38 -2.24 7.25
N LEU A 58 9.49 -2.77 7.72
CA LEU A 58 9.88 -2.81 9.13
C LEU A 58 11.30 -2.27 9.23
N ALA A 59 11.50 -1.23 10.01
CA ALA A 59 12.79 -0.53 10.09
C ALA A 59 13.35 -0.11 8.72
N GLY A 60 12.47 0.28 7.77
CA GLY A 60 12.84 0.66 6.41
C GLY A 60 13.07 -0.50 5.43
N VAL A 61 13.10 -1.75 5.91
CA VAL A 61 13.28 -2.93 5.07
C VAL A 61 11.92 -3.46 4.63
N LYS A 62 11.76 -3.75 3.34
CA LYS A 62 10.54 -4.37 2.81
C LYS A 62 10.40 -5.80 3.33
N ILE A 63 9.29 -6.07 4.01
CA ILE A 63 8.94 -7.38 4.58
C ILE A 63 7.65 -7.95 4.01
N GLY A 64 6.99 -7.22 3.12
CA GLY A 64 5.73 -7.67 2.52
C GLY A 64 5.08 -6.63 1.64
N THR A 65 3.81 -6.86 1.31
CA THR A 65 2.99 -5.95 0.51
C THR A 65 1.54 -5.97 0.95
N VAL A 66 0.81 -4.91 0.63
CA VAL A 66 -0.66 -4.86 0.78
C VAL A 66 -1.29 -5.77 -0.28
N SER A 67 -2.05 -6.77 0.14
CA SER A 67 -2.73 -7.72 -0.75
C SER A 67 -4.18 -7.35 -1.04
N ALA A 68 -4.87 -6.71 -0.08
CA ALA A 68 -6.25 -6.25 -0.25
C ALA A 68 -6.54 -5.00 0.58
N ILE A 69 -7.48 -4.19 0.09
CA ILE A 69 -8.02 -3.03 0.80
C ILE A 69 -9.54 -3.04 0.62
N ALA A 70 -10.29 -2.93 1.72
CA ALA A 70 -11.73 -2.87 1.73
C ALA A 70 -12.22 -1.83 2.74
N LEU A 71 -13.30 -1.10 2.41
CA LEU A 71 -13.95 -0.23 3.39
C LEU A 71 -14.96 -1.04 4.20
N ASP A 72 -14.85 -0.97 5.51
CA ASP A 72 -15.88 -1.49 6.40
C ASP A 72 -17.04 -0.47 6.50
N PRO A 73 -18.25 -0.81 6.01
CA PRO A 73 -19.38 0.13 5.99
C PRO A 73 -19.94 0.42 7.39
N LYS A 74 -19.60 -0.35 8.41
CA LYS A 74 -20.08 -0.16 9.78
C LYS A 74 -19.18 0.76 10.58
N SER A 75 -17.88 0.53 10.51
CA SER A 75 -16.88 1.31 11.23
C SER A 75 -16.34 2.48 10.45
N TYR A 76 -16.50 2.48 9.11
CA TYR A 76 -15.89 3.44 8.17
C TYR A 76 -14.35 3.43 8.21
N PHE A 77 -13.76 2.33 8.68
CA PHE A 77 -12.31 2.11 8.61
C PHE A 77 -11.95 1.38 7.32
N ALA A 78 -10.79 1.70 6.78
CA ALA A 78 -10.20 0.95 5.69
C ALA A 78 -9.49 -0.28 6.26
N LYS A 79 -10.05 -1.47 6.05
CA LYS A 79 -9.41 -2.74 6.37
C LYS A 79 -8.42 -3.09 5.29
N THR A 80 -7.17 -3.28 5.67
CA THR A 80 -6.08 -3.70 4.78
C THR A 80 -5.61 -5.09 5.17
N THR A 81 -5.38 -5.93 4.18
CA THR A 81 -4.73 -7.22 4.37
C THR A 81 -3.29 -7.10 3.91
N LEU A 82 -2.36 -7.40 4.79
CA LEU A 82 -0.92 -7.35 4.58
C LEU A 82 -0.42 -8.78 4.32
N ALA A 83 0.28 -9.01 3.23
CA ALA A 83 0.95 -10.27 2.95
C ALA A 83 2.41 -10.13 3.34
N LEU A 84 2.81 -10.73 4.44
CA LEU A 84 4.15 -10.62 5.02
C LEU A 84 4.99 -11.87 4.78
N ASP A 85 6.30 -11.70 4.75
CA ASP A 85 7.26 -12.79 4.63
C ASP A 85 7.23 -13.68 5.88
N PRO A 86 7.17 -15.01 5.73
CA PRO A 86 7.02 -15.93 6.85
C PRO A 86 8.23 -15.97 7.79
N GLY A 87 9.37 -15.45 7.35
CA GLY A 87 10.58 -15.33 8.18
C GLY A 87 10.55 -14.18 9.19
N VAL A 88 9.54 -13.28 9.10
CA VAL A 88 9.43 -12.11 9.97
C VAL A 88 8.23 -12.29 10.89
N GLN A 89 8.48 -12.42 12.18
CA GLN A 89 7.43 -12.49 13.20
C GLN A 89 7.18 -11.10 13.77
N ILE A 90 5.91 -10.70 13.80
CA ILE A 90 5.48 -9.39 14.27
C ILE A 90 4.95 -9.52 15.69
N PRO A 91 5.51 -8.80 16.69
CA PRO A 91 4.98 -8.74 18.06
C PRO A 91 3.52 -8.26 18.07
N ASP A 92 2.73 -8.73 19.02
CA ASP A 92 1.30 -8.41 19.12
C ASP A 92 1.02 -6.95 19.53
N ASP A 93 1.99 -6.28 20.15
CA ASP A 93 1.96 -4.87 20.53
C ASP A 93 2.58 -3.94 19.46
N SER A 94 2.70 -4.42 18.22
CA SER A 94 3.23 -3.63 17.10
C SER A 94 2.21 -2.63 16.59
N VAL A 95 2.72 -1.52 16.05
CA VAL A 95 1.92 -0.45 15.46
C VAL A 95 2.10 -0.43 13.95
N ALA A 96 1.00 -0.34 13.19
CA ALA A 96 1.05 -0.14 11.74
C ALA A 96 0.76 1.33 11.41
N ILE A 97 1.64 1.97 10.64
CA ILE A 97 1.61 3.39 10.31
C ILE A 97 1.59 3.56 8.80
N VAL A 98 0.67 4.36 8.27
CA VAL A 98 0.73 4.80 6.88
C VAL A 98 1.69 5.98 6.80
N ALA A 99 2.83 5.77 6.15
CA ALA A 99 3.88 6.76 5.96
C ALA A 99 4.06 7.11 4.48
N SER A 100 4.71 8.25 4.21
CA SER A 100 5.02 8.71 2.86
C SER A 100 6.54 8.75 2.64
N GLU A 101 6.98 8.34 1.47
CA GLU A 101 8.38 8.38 1.07
C GLU A 101 8.75 9.79 0.58
N GLY A 102 8.97 10.70 1.52
CA GLY A 102 9.25 12.10 1.22
C GLY A 102 8.06 12.87 0.62
N LEU A 103 8.35 13.97 -0.09
CA LEU A 103 7.32 14.85 -0.68
C LEU A 103 6.81 14.37 -2.05
N MET A 104 7.58 13.57 -2.76
CA MET A 104 7.29 13.10 -4.14
C MET A 104 7.23 11.57 -4.25
N GLY A 105 7.47 10.85 -3.16
CA GLY A 105 7.39 9.40 -3.12
C GLY A 105 5.99 8.89 -2.89
N GLY A 106 5.82 7.57 -3.04
CA GLY A 106 4.57 6.88 -2.73
C GLY A 106 4.33 6.73 -1.23
N ALA A 107 3.13 6.28 -0.87
CA ALA A 107 2.86 5.83 0.49
C ALA A 107 3.36 4.39 0.69
N TYR A 108 3.68 4.04 1.92
CA TYR A 108 3.99 2.68 2.35
C TYR A 108 3.44 2.45 3.76
N ILE A 109 3.32 1.19 4.15
CA ILE A 109 2.93 0.85 5.52
C ILE A 109 4.20 0.51 6.29
N GLU A 110 4.48 1.25 7.36
CA GLU A 110 5.55 0.95 8.27
C GLU A 110 5.01 0.20 9.48
N ILE A 111 5.65 -0.93 9.81
CA ILE A 111 5.40 -1.65 11.04
C ILE A 111 6.49 -1.29 12.04
N VAL A 112 6.06 -0.73 13.16
CA VAL A 112 6.94 -0.43 14.29
C VAL A 112 6.72 -1.54 15.32
N PRO A 113 7.71 -2.43 15.53
CA PRO A 113 7.56 -3.53 16.47
C PRO A 113 7.54 -3.01 17.90
N GLY A 114 6.71 -3.63 18.72
CA GLY A 114 6.69 -3.39 20.17
C GLY A 114 7.73 -4.23 20.93
N GLY A 115 7.54 -4.38 22.22
CA GLY A 115 8.43 -5.13 23.11
C GLY A 115 7.86 -6.47 23.58
N SER A 116 6.69 -6.88 23.09
CA SER A 116 6.06 -8.14 23.48
C SER A 116 6.86 -9.35 23.01
N LEU A 117 6.82 -10.41 23.80
CA LEU A 117 7.38 -11.72 23.42
C LEU A 117 6.37 -12.57 22.64
N ASP A 118 5.10 -12.21 22.69
CA ASP A 118 4.04 -12.86 21.94
C ASP A 118 3.99 -12.27 20.51
N THR A 119 3.69 -13.12 19.52
CA THR A 119 3.66 -12.72 18.11
C THR A 119 2.29 -12.93 17.52
N LEU A 120 1.93 -12.09 16.56
CA LEU A 120 0.66 -12.18 15.84
C LEU A 120 0.60 -13.45 15.00
N ALA A 121 -0.47 -14.21 15.15
CA ALA A 121 -0.76 -15.35 14.29
C ALA A 121 -1.25 -14.91 12.91
N ALA A 122 -1.14 -15.79 11.91
CA ALA A 122 -1.68 -15.54 10.58
C ALA A 122 -3.19 -15.24 10.65
N GLY A 123 -3.63 -14.15 10.03
CA GLY A 123 -5.01 -13.66 10.09
C GLY A 123 -5.34 -12.80 11.31
N ALA A 124 -4.37 -12.56 12.22
CA ALA A 124 -4.58 -11.65 13.33
C ALA A 124 -4.60 -10.18 12.86
N GLU A 125 -5.24 -9.33 13.65
CA GLU A 125 -5.34 -7.90 13.41
C GLU A 125 -4.32 -7.12 14.23
N ILE A 126 -3.59 -6.21 13.59
CA ILE A 126 -2.78 -5.20 14.29
C ILE A 126 -3.75 -4.15 14.81
N THR A 127 -3.89 -4.06 16.13
CA THR A 127 -4.88 -3.20 16.80
C THR A 127 -4.49 -1.74 16.78
N ASP A 128 -3.20 -1.46 16.92
CA ASP A 128 -2.69 -0.09 16.95
C ASP A 128 -2.31 0.37 15.54
N THR A 129 -3.06 1.35 15.03
CA THR A 129 -2.86 1.86 13.68
C THR A 129 -2.83 3.38 13.63
N GLN A 130 -1.99 3.94 12.78
CA GLN A 130 -1.96 5.36 12.47
C GLN A 130 -2.23 5.56 10.98
N GLY A 131 -3.32 6.28 10.68
CA GLY A 131 -3.69 6.60 9.30
C GLY A 131 -2.76 7.62 8.66
N ALA A 132 -2.88 7.76 7.34
CA ALA A 132 -2.14 8.73 6.56
C ALA A 132 -2.35 10.17 7.07
N VAL A 133 -1.27 10.92 7.19
CA VAL A 133 -1.28 12.34 7.50
C VAL A 133 -0.82 13.12 6.28
N SER A 134 -1.70 13.95 5.71
CA SER A 134 -1.36 14.80 4.58
C SER A 134 -0.52 15.99 5.05
N VAL A 135 0.73 16.06 4.60
CA VAL A 135 1.66 17.19 4.87
C VAL A 135 1.07 18.50 4.37
N LEU A 136 0.34 18.47 3.24
CA LEU A 136 -0.32 19.63 2.66
C LEU A 136 -1.41 20.21 3.58
N SER A 137 -2.23 19.33 4.18
CA SER A 137 -3.25 19.77 5.15
C SER A 137 -2.64 20.34 6.43
N LEU A 138 -1.50 19.80 6.87
CA LEU A 138 -0.74 20.37 7.98
C LEU A 138 -0.20 21.76 7.63
N MET A 139 0.40 21.93 6.44
CA MET A 139 0.88 23.25 5.99
C MET A 139 -0.26 24.26 5.88
N MET A 140 -1.40 23.89 5.31
CA MET A 140 -2.58 24.77 5.25
C MET A 140 -3.08 25.15 6.65
N LYS A 141 -3.08 24.22 7.59
CA LYS A 141 -3.50 24.47 8.97
C LYS A 141 -2.53 25.43 9.69
N PHE A 142 -1.24 25.31 9.44
CA PHE A 142 -0.23 26.25 9.97
C PHE A 142 -0.26 27.61 9.25
N ALA A 143 -0.45 27.63 7.93
CA ALA A 143 -0.53 28.88 7.15
C ALA A 143 -1.86 29.63 7.37
N GLY A 144 -2.97 28.89 7.61
CA GLY A 144 -4.28 29.48 7.90
C GLY A 144 -4.57 29.70 9.39
N GLY A 145 -3.79 29.11 10.30
CA GLY A 145 -4.01 29.13 11.75
C GLY A 145 -3.46 30.33 12.49
N GLY A 146 -3.05 31.42 11.80
CA GLY A 146 -2.71 32.68 12.41
C GLY A 146 -3.88 33.56 12.87
N ALA A 147 -5.13 33.13 12.59
CA ALA A 147 -6.31 33.83 13.12
C ALA A 147 -6.95 32.95 14.20
N ALA A 148 -6.49 33.13 15.44
CA ALA A 148 -7.30 32.79 16.59
C ALA A 148 -8.67 33.50 16.45
N PRO A 149 -9.83 32.84 16.62
CA PRO A 149 -11.07 33.58 16.79
C PRO A 149 -10.93 34.38 18.10
N ALA A 150 -10.79 35.70 17.96
CA ALA A 150 -10.90 36.62 19.07
C ALA A 150 -12.22 36.28 19.77
N ALA A 151 -12.09 35.95 21.05
CA ALA A 151 -13.20 35.84 21.96
C ALA A 151 -14.08 37.10 21.81
N GLN A 152 -15.31 36.91 21.33
CA GLN A 152 -16.36 37.88 21.57
C GLN A 152 -16.83 37.67 23.00
N GLU A 153 -16.05 38.30 23.90
CA GLU A 153 -16.47 38.61 25.24
C GLU A 153 -17.23 39.93 25.18
N GLY A 154 -18.49 39.87 25.60
CA GLY A 154 -19.19 41.01 26.17
C GLY A 154 -20.05 41.85 25.23
N ALA A 155 -21.38 41.72 25.39
CA ALA A 155 -22.22 42.86 25.72
C ALA A 155 -23.67 42.37 25.97
N GLN A 156 -24.06 42.44 27.24
CA GLN A 156 -25.40 42.77 27.79
C GLN A 156 -26.63 42.09 27.24
#